data_0e8fce838277e112faf75ade31f5ec00
#
_entry.id   0e8fce838277e112faf75ade31f5ec00
#
_cell.length_a   1.000
_cell.length_b   1.000
_cell.length_c   1.000
_cell.angle_alpha   90.00
_cell.angle_beta   90.00
_cell.angle_gamma   90.00
#
_symmetry.space_group_name_H-M   'P 1'
#
loop_
_entity.id
_entity.type
_entity.pdbx_description
1 polymer ?
#
loop_
_entity_poly.entity_id
_entity_poly.type
_entity_poly.pdbx_seq_one_letter_code
_entity_poly.pdbx_strand_id
1 'polypeptide(L)'
;MDSDRLEQLKHNLRNNNIYQRQLALNELATIPSATALPILQELLESQDFALRRIAVMGLGNHVTEESYKLLTQVLATEKDANVLAETANSLFEFGDRSIPSLEQLFINSDNWLVRQTVISILVDSQNPDILLRIAKLAIADRDQTTKETGILALSRLLNTSLKQQALEIFSTLATDKYWRTRWRTAIALTASQDRQVRELLSQLQQDDHYRVVAAALESPK
;
A
#
# COMPACT_ATOMS: atom_id res chain seq x y z
N MET A 1 24.11 25.24 -2.57
CA MET A 1 23.16 25.85 -1.61
C MET A 1 23.98 26.51 -0.54
N ASP A 2 23.60 27.72 -0.11
CA ASP A 2 24.27 28.45 0.97
C ASP A 2 24.16 27.66 2.30
N SER A 3 25.20 27.71 3.15
CA SER A 3 25.22 26.99 4.44
C SER A 3 24.05 27.37 5.34
N ASP A 4 23.71 28.67 5.39
CA ASP A 4 22.63 29.20 6.23
C ASP A 4 21.26 28.66 5.77
N ARG A 5 21.07 28.51 4.46
CA ARG A 5 19.84 27.93 3.90
C ARG A 5 19.72 26.45 4.24
N LEU A 6 20.82 25.72 4.23
CA LEU A 6 20.84 24.30 4.60
C LEU A 6 20.49 24.10 6.08
N GLU A 7 21.04 24.91 6.96
CA GLU A 7 20.72 24.84 8.40
C GLU A 7 19.26 25.24 8.68
N GLN A 8 18.72 26.24 7.97
CA GLN A 8 17.30 26.57 8.07
C GLN A 8 16.41 25.42 7.59
N LEU A 9 16.79 24.72 6.53
CA LEU A 9 16.06 23.54 6.02
C LEU A 9 16.04 22.41 7.06
N LYS A 10 17.19 22.09 7.66
CA LYS A 10 17.29 21.10 8.74
C LYS A 10 16.42 21.48 9.96
N HIS A 11 16.42 22.76 10.33
CA HIS A 11 15.58 23.27 11.41
C HIS A 11 14.10 23.08 11.08
N ASN A 12 13.67 23.43 9.86
CA ASN A 12 12.27 23.31 9.43
C ASN A 12 11.81 21.85 9.35
N LEU A 13 12.66 20.89 8.98
CA LEU A 13 12.36 19.45 9.00
C LEU A 13 12.09 18.96 10.42
N ARG A 14 12.68 19.57 11.45
CA ARG A 14 12.44 19.24 12.86
C ARG A 14 11.34 20.07 13.53
N ASN A 15 10.73 20.99 12.81
CA ASN A 15 9.68 21.86 13.34
C ASN A 15 8.43 21.03 13.72
N ASN A 16 7.73 21.41 14.80
CA ASN A 16 6.49 20.75 15.20
C ASN A 16 5.29 21.09 14.29
N ASN A 17 5.40 22.12 13.47
CA ASN A 17 4.38 22.47 12.50
C ASN A 17 4.49 21.58 11.25
N ILE A 18 3.47 20.75 11.01
CA ILE A 18 3.43 19.81 9.87
C ILE A 18 3.58 20.52 8.52
N TYR A 19 3.01 21.72 8.38
CA TYR A 19 3.11 22.50 7.14
C TYR A 19 4.57 22.91 6.86
N GLN A 20 5.29 23.38 7.89
CA GLN A 20 6.71 23.74 7.74
C GLN A 20 7.59 22.51 7.42
N ARG A 21 7.30 21.38 8.04
CA ARG A 21 7.97 20.10 7.69
C ARG A 21 7.74 19.73 6.22
N GLN A 22 6.49 19.83 5.74
CA GLN A 22 6.17 19.49 4.35
C GLN A 22 6.87 20.42 3.35
N LEU A 23 6.90 21.74 3.63
CA LEU A 23 7.64 22.68 2.79
C LEU A 23 9.12 22.36 2.74
N ALA A 24 9.72 22.05 3.89
CA ALA A 24 11.12 21.68 3.97
C ALA A 24 11.43 20.36 3.23
N LEU A 25 10.54 19.37 3.33
CA LEU A 25 10.66 18.11 2.60
C LEU A 25 10.56 18.31 1.09
N ASN A 26 9.64 19.15 0.63
CA ASN A 26 9.48 19.49 -0.77
C ASN A 26 10.73 20.23 -1.31
N GLU A 27 11.31 21.16 -0.51
CA GLU A 27 12.55 21.81 -0.87
C GLU A 27 13.72 20.81 -0.92
N LEU A 28 13.80 19.90 0.06
CA LEU A 28 14.82 18.86 0.10
C LEU A 28 14.80 17.97 -1.15
N ALA A 29 13.61 17.66 -1.67
CA ALA A 29 13.43 16.86 -2.89
C ALA A 29 14.03 17.52 -4.15
N THR A 30 14.25 18.84 -4.13
CA THR A 30 14.79 19.59 -5.29
C THR A 30 16.30 19.75 -5.27
N ILE A 31 16.97 19.44 -4.16
CA ILE A 31 18.43 19.58 -4.05
C ILE A 31 19.15 18.28 -4.45
N PRO A 32 20.44 18.35 -4.82
CA PRO A 32 21.20 17.15 -5.19
C PRO A 32 21.18 16.08 -4.08
N SER A 33 21.01 14.82 -4.46
CA SER A 33 20.98 13.70 -3.52
C SER A 33 22.21 13.64 -2.61
N ALA A 34 23.39 13.95 -3.14
CA ALA A 34 24.63 14.01 -2.34
C ALA A 34 24.57 14.99 -1.15
N THR A 35 23.71 16.02 -1.23
CA THR A 35 23.48 16.97 -0.13
C THR A 35 22.31 16.55 0.75
N ALA A 36 21.26 15.97 0.15
CA ALA A 36 20.04 15.58 0.85
C ALA A 36 20.24 14.32 1.72
N LEU A 37 20.92 13.30 1.21
CA LEU A 37 21.04 12.01 1.86
C LEU A 37 21.67 12.06 3.27
N PRO A 38 22.75 12.82 3.52
CA PRO A 38 23.31 12.94 4.87
C PRO A 38 22.29 13.50 5.89
N ILE A 39 21.44 14.45 5.46
CA ILE A 39 20.40 15.04 6.32
C ILE A 39 19.33 13.99 6.64
N LEU A 40 18.90 13.25 5.63
CA LEU A 40 17.89 12.18 5.78
C LEU A 40 18.43 11.05 6.66
N GLN A 41 19.69 10.68 6.50
CA GLN A 41 20.38 9.70 7.33
C GLN A 41 20.41 10.10 8.81
N GLU A 42 20.74 11.37 9.10
CA GLU A 42 20.69 11.90 10.46
C GLU A 42 19.26 11.83 11.07
N LEU A 43 18.23 12.09 10.27
CA LEU A 43 16.84 11.99 10.71
C LEU A 43 16.41 10.55 10.98
N LEU A 44 16.95 9.55 10.30
CA LEU A 44 16.68 8.13 10.57
C LEU A 44 17.12 7.69 11.97
N GLU A 45 18.15 8.33 12.54
CA GLU A 45 18.66 8.03 13.89
C GLU A 45 17.80 8.64 15.01
N SER A 46 16.75 9.40 14.67
CA SER A 46 15.90 10.07 15.66
C SER A 46 15.09 9.08 16.49
N GLN A 47 14.92 9.38 17.80
CA GLN A 47 13.96 8.68 18.66
C GLN A 47 12.50 9.02 18.30
N ASP A 48 12.23 10.17 17.67
CA ASP A 48 10.92 10.58 17.19
C ASP A 48 10.58 9.85 15.89
N PHE A 49 9.59 8.96 15.93
CA PHE A 49 9.12 8.22 14.75
C PHE A 49 8.66 9.15 13.60
N ALA A 50 8.15 10.34 13.94
CA ALA A 50 7.69 11.30 12.93
C ALA A 50 8.88 11.85 12.12
N LEU A 51 10.05 12.03 12.72
CA LEU A 51 11.28 12.43 12.03
C LEU A 51 11.83 11.28 11.18
N ARG A 52 11.83 10.04 11.70
CA ARG A 52 12.22 8.87 10.89
C ARG A 52 11.28 8.67 9.70
N ARG A 53 9.96 8.91 9.88
CA ARG A 53 8.99 8.87 8.78
C ARG A 53 9.28 9.92 7.71
N ILE A 54 9.63 11.16 8.10
CA ILE A 54 10.05 12.21 7.16
C ILE A 54 11.31 11.78 6.41
N ALA A 55 12.26 11.15 7.10
CA ALA A 55 13.48 10.66 6.49
C ALA A 55 13.21 9.64 5.39
N VAL A 56 12.35 8.65 5.65
CA VAL A 56 12.01 7.65 4.62
C VAL A 56 11.24 8.25 3.46
N MET A 57 10.32 9.21 3.69
CA MET A 57 9.66 9.98 2.62
C MET A 57 10.69 10.71 1.75
N GLY A 58 11.66 11.38 2.37
CA GLY A 58 12.73 12.07 1.66
C GLY A 58 13.60 11.12 0.83
N LEU A 59 13.92 9.94 1.36
CA LEU A 59 14.67 8.92 0.63
C LEU A 59 13.92 8.43 -0.63
N GLY A 60 12.59 8.34 -0.58
CA GLY A 60 11.77 8.01 -1.74
C GLY A 60 11.83 9.07 -2.85
N ASN A 61 12.00 10.35 -2.48
CA ASN A 61 12.17 11.44 -3.45
C ASN A 61 13.56 11.43 -4.14
N HIS A 62 14.53 10.72 -3.59
CA HIS A 62 15.88 10.60 -4.12
C HIS A 62 16.16 9.15 -4.54
N VAL A 63 15.69 8.77 -5.73
CA VAL A 63 15.79 7.39 -6.25
C VAL A 63 17.25 7.09 -6.64
N THR A 64 18.06 6.71 -5.65
CA THR A 64 19.47 6.35 -5.78
C THR A 64 19.75 4.98 -5.17
N GLU A 65 20.89 4.38 -5.51
CA GLU A 65 21.30 3.08 -4.92
C GLU A 65 21.50 3.19 -3.40
N GLU A 66 22.00 4.33 -2.93
CA GLU A 66 22.21 4.59 -1.51
C GLU A 66 20.86 4.73 -0.76
N SER A 67 19.89 5.46 -1.34
CA SER A 67 18.54 5.55 -0.77
C SER A 67 17.86 4.18 -0.69
N TYR A 68 17.97 3.36 -1.74
CA TYR A 68 17.44 2.00 -1.72
C TYR A 68 18.02 1.16 -0.59
N LYS A 69 19.37 1.23 -0.42
CA LYS A 69 20.06 0.53 0.66
C LYS A 69 19.59 1.00 2.04
N LEU A 70 19.46 2.30 2.25
CA LEU A 70 18.96 2.86 3.51
C LEU A 70 17.52 2.43 3.80
N LEU A 71 16.61 2.50 2.81
CA LEU A 71 15.23 2.05 2.96
C LEU A 71 15.14 0.55 3.28
N THR A 72 15.95 -0.30 2.65
CA THR A 72 15.97 -1.72 2.96
C THR A 72 16.55 -2.02 4.34
N GLN A 73 17.49 -1.22 4.84
CA GLN A 73 17.96 -1.29 6.23
C GLN A 73 16.87 -0.92 7.22
N VAL A 74 16.09 0.13 6.92
CA VAL A 74 14.92 0.52 7.74
C VAL A 74 13.93 -0.63 7.85
N LEU A 75 13.60 -1.34 6.75
CA LEU A 75 12.72 -2.51 6.82
C LEU A 75 13.20 -3.59 7.78
N ALA A 76 14.50 -3.74 7.94
CA ALA A 76 15.09 -4.77 8.79
C ALA A 76 15.11 -4.41 10.28
N THR A 77 15.10 -3.12 10.63
CA THR A 77 15.36 -2.63 12.00
C THR A 77 14.21 -1.85 12.63
N GLU A 78 13.35 -1.23 11.82
CA GLU A 78 12.24 -0.38 12.29
C GLU A 78 11.13 -1.21 12.91
N LYS A 79 10.46 -0.63 13.90
CA LYS A 79 9.34 -1.25 14.63
C LYS A 79 8.06 -0.43 14.56
N ASP A 80 8.17 0.87 14.28
CA ASP A 80 6.99 1.73 14.16
C ASP A 80 6.26 1.46 12.83
N ALA A 81 4.98 1.12 12.93
CA ALA A 81 4.17 0.75 11.77
C ALA A 81 3.98 1.89 10.76
N ASN A 82 3.96 3.15 11.23
CA ASN A 82 3.81 4.29 10.33
C ASN A 82 5.10 4.52 9.51
N VAL A 83 6.26 4.31 10.13
CA VAL A 83 7.55 4.40 9.44
C VAL A 83 7.70 3.24 8.47
N LEU A 84 7.32 2.01 8.84
CA LEU A 84 7.35 0.85 7.95
C LEU A 84 6.40 1.03 6.75
N ALA A 85 5.18 1.51 6.97
CA ALA A 85 4.22 1.79 5.91
C ALA A 85 4.76 2.85 4.94
N GLU A 86 5.35 3.93 5.46
CA GLU A 86 5.97 4.96 4.64
C GLU A 86 7.21 4.45 3.88
N THR A 87 8.01 3.57 4.52
CA THR A 87 9.15 2.92 3.85
C THR A 87 8.68 2.07 2.67
N ALA A 88 7.53 1.40 2.80
CA ALA A 88 6.93 0.66 1.70
C ALA A 88 6.55 1.58 0.52
N ASN A 89 5.90 2.73 0.79
CA ASN A 89 5.59 3.73 -0.23
C ASN A 89 6.86 4.21 -0.93
N SER A 90 7.88 4.56 -0.16
CA SER A 90 9.16 5.07 -0.68
C SER A 90 9.93 4.03 -1.50
N LEU A 91 9.88 2.76 -1.12
CA LEU A 91 10.48 1.67 -1.88
C LEU A 91 9.79 1.44 -3.22
N PHE A 92 8.47 1.68 -3.32
CA PHE A 92 7.74 1.50 -4.57
C PHE A 92 8.24 2.42 -5.69
N GLU A 93 8.80 3.59 -5.35
CA GLU A 93 9.45 4.50 -6.32
C GLU A 93 10.64 3.86 -7.05
N PHE A 94 11.21 2.78 -6.52
CA PHE A 94 12.30 2.03 -7.15
C PHE A 94 11.81 0.96 -8.15
N GLY A 95 10.50 0.88 -8.40
CA GLY A 95 9.91 -0.04 -9.37
C GLY A 95 10.04 -1.51 -8.98
N ASP A 96 10.12 -2.38 -9.97
CA ASP A 96 10.03 -3.84 -9.79
C ASP A 96 11.10 -4.43 -8.86
N ARG A 97 12.26 -3.80 -8.72
CA ARG A 97 13.31 -4.28 -7.81
C ARG A 97 12.88 -4.28 -6.34
N SER A 98 11.92 -3.44 -5.95
CA SER A 98 11.41 -3.34 -4.59
C SER A 98 10.35 -4.41 -4.25
N ILE A 99 9.73 -5.02 -5.25
CA ILE A 99 8.62 -5.97 -5.06
C ILE A 99 8.97 -7.11 -4.09
N PRO A 100 10.13 -7.78 -4.17
CA PRO A 100 10.47 -8.83 -3.22
C PRO A 100 10.54 -8.34 -1.76
N SER A 101 11.04 -7.11 -1.54
CA SER A 101 11.11 -6.51 -0.21
C SER A 101 9.72 -6.15 0.32
N LEU A 102 8.84 -5.65 -0.54
CA LEU A 102 7.45 -5.34 -0.19
C LEU A 102 6.66 -6.62 0.15
N GLU A 103 6.82 -7.67 -0.64
CA GLU A 103 6.20 -8.97 -0.37
C GLU A 103 6.68 -9.55 0.97
N GLN A 104 7.98 -9.50 1.23
CA GLN A 104 8.55 -9.97 2.49
C GLN A 104 8.06 -9.12 3.69
N LEU A 105 7.94 -7.81 3.52
CA LEU A 105 7.36 -6.93 4.53
C LEU A 105 5.91 -7.32 4.85
N PHE A 106 5.09 -7.60 3.83
CA PHE A 106 3.72 -8.07 4.02
C PHE A 106 3.66 -9.38 4.83
N ILE A 107 4.50 -10.35 4.47
CA ILE A 107 4.51 -11.67 5.12
C ILE A 107 4.97 -11.57 6.57
N ASN A 108 5.97 -10.75 6.86
CA ASN A 108 6.59 -10.67 8.19
C ASN A 108 5.90 -9.70 9.14
N SER A 109 5.07 -8.78 8.65
CA SER A 109 4.38 -7.82 9.51
C SER A 109 3.04 -8.35 9.98
N ASP A 110 2.77 -8.29 11.29
CA ASP A 110 1.44 -8.56 11.87
C ASP A 110 0.56 -7.30 11.95
N ASN A 111 1.10 -6.14 11.55
CA ASN A 111 0.39 -4.88 11.63
C ASN A 111 -0.50 -4.65 10.40
N TRP A 112 -1.79 -4.42 10.63
CA TRP A 112 -2.79 -4.22 9.57
C TRP A 112 -2.49 -3.01 8.68
N LEU A 113 -1.94 -1.90 9.25
CA LEU A 113 -1.59 -0.71 8.48
C LEU A 113 -0.50 -1.01 7.44
N VAL A 114 0.56 -1.70 7.87
CA VAL A 114 1.66 -2.10 6.98
C VAL A 114 1.16 -3.02 5.87
N ARG A 115 0.38 -4.05 6.24
CA ARG A 115 -0.20 -5.00 5.27
C ARG A 115 -1.11 -4.29 4.26
N GLN A 116 -2.02 -3.44 4.74
CA GLN A 116 -2.92 -2.67 3.88
C GLN A 116 -2.13 -1.77 2.92
N THR A 117 -1.11 -1.08 3.42
CA THR A 117 -0.26 -0.21 2.60
C THR A 117 0.41 -1.00 1.49
N VAL A 118 1.04 -2.14 1.81
CA VAL A 118 1.70 -2.99 0.80
C VAL A 118 0.71 -3.46 -0.27
N ILE A 119 -0.50 -3.91 0.12
CA ILE A 119 -1.52 -4.31 -0.88
C ILE A 119 -1.86 -3.11 -1.77
N SER A 120 -2.13 -1.94 -1.16
CA SER A 120 -2.56 -0.74 -1.90
C SER A 120 -1.54 -0.31 -2.94
N ILE A 121 -0.25 -0.31 -2.61
CA ILE A 121 0.80 0.04 -3.57
C ILE A 121 1.01 -1.04 -4.63
N LEU A 122 0.88 -2.32 -4.29
CA LEU A 122 1.03 -3.42 -5.25
C LEU A 122 -0.14 -3.54 -6.22
N VAL A 123 -1.32 -2.98 -5.89
CA VAL A 123 -2.45 -2.81 -6.83
C VAL A 123 -2.03 -2.01 -8.07
N ASP A 124 -1.13 -1.06 -7.90
CA ASP A 124 -0.63 -0.20 -8.99
C ASP A 124 0.59 -0.81 -9.71
N SER A 125 1.10 -1.95 -9.23
CA SER A 125 2.18 -2.68 -9.89
C SER A 125 1.70 -3.31 -11.20
N GLN A 126 2.60 -3.38 -12.18
CA GLN A 126 2.33 -4.04 -13.48
C GLN A 126 2.48 -5.58 -13.39
N ASN A 127 2.50 -6.15 -12.18
CA ASN A 127 2.75 -7.57 -11.95
C ASN A 127 1.51 -8.28 -11.36
N PRO A 128 0.63 -8.84 -12.21
CA PRO A 128 -0.59 -9.50 -11.75
C PRO A 128 -0.33 -10.76 -10.92
N ASP A 129 0.77 -11.48 -11.14
CA ASP A 129 1.11 -12.70 -10.38
C ASP A 129 1.43 -12.37 -8.91
N ILE A 130 2.19 -11.29 -8.68
CA ILE A 130 2.47 -10.78 -7.35
C ILE A 130 1.17 -10.34 -6.67
N LEU A 131 0.34 -9.57 -7.38
CA LEU A 131 -0.93 -9.09 -6.84
C LEU A 131 -1.85 -10.25 -6.45
N LEU A 132 -1.94 -11.29 -7.28
CA LEU A 132 -2.72 -12.49 -6.96
C LEU A 132 -2.22 -13.18 -5.69
N ARG A 133 -0.90 -13.34 -5.57
CA ARG A 133 -0.27 -13.99 -4.42
C ARG A 133 -0.54 -13.23 -3.11
N ILE A 134 -0.33 -11.92 -3.12
CA ILE A 134 -0.58 -11.06 -1.97
C ILE A 134 -2.07 -10.98 -1.64
N ALA A 135 -2.95 -10.86 -2.64
CA ALA A 135 -4.40 -10.86 -2.43
C ALA A 135 -4.88 -12.15 -1.77
N LYS A 136 -4.38 -13.32 -2.18
CA LYS A 136 -4.70 -14.61 -1.55
C LYS A 136 -4.28 -14.64 -0.07
N LEU A 137 -3.08 -14.16 0.25
CA LEU A 137 -2.61 -14.08 1.63
C LEU A 137 -3.45 -13.11 2.46
N ALA A 138 -3.80 -11.96 1.91
CA ALA A 138 -4.63 -10.97 2.57
C ALA A 138 -6.07 -11.45 2.81
N ILE A 139 -6.66 -12.16 1.86
CA ILE A 139 -8.00 -12.76 2.00
C ILE A 139 -8.04 -13.81 3.13
N ALA A 140 -6.94 -14.53 3.35
CA ALA A 140 -6.81 -15.49 4.43
C ALA A 140 -6.45 -14.86 5.79
N ASP A 141 -6.24 -13.54 5.85
CA ASP A 141 -5.85 -12.84 7.06
C ASP A 141 -6.93 -12.85 8.14
N ARG A 142 -6.50 -12.78 9.41
CA ARG A 142 -7.41 -12.64 10.57
C ARG A 142 -7.91 -11.21 10.73
N ASP A 143 -7.11 -10.22 10.32
CA ASP A 143 -7.51 -8.81 10.33
C ASP A 143 -8.51 -8.52 9.20
N GLN A 144 -9.66 -7.97 9.59
CA GLN A 144 -10.76 -7.74 8.67
C GLN A 144 -10.42 -6.64 7.63
N THR A 145 -9.65 -5.62 8.01
CA THR A 145 -9.25 -4.54 7.10
C THR A 145 -8.32 -5.07 6.02
N THR A 146 -7.33 -5.87 6.42
CA THR A 146 -6.40 -6.56 5.50
C THR A 146 -7.16 -7.45 4.53
N LYS A 147 -8.10 -8.28 5.06
CA LYS A 147 -8.94 -9.17 4.25
C LYS A 147 -9.77 -8.39 3.23
N GLU A 148 -10.46 -7.34 3.66
CA GLU A 148 -11.28 -6.50 2.77
C GLU A 148 -10.45 -5.79 1.70
N THR A 149 -9.24 -5.35 2.03
CA THR A 149 -8.30 -4.75 1.06
C THR A 149 -7.85 -5.78 0.02
N GLY A 150 -7.54 -7.01 0.45
CA GLY A 150 -7.19 -8.11 -0.46
C GLY A 150 -8.33 -8.46 -1.43
N ILE A 151 -9.59 -8.46 -0.97
CA ILE A 151 -10.77 -8.69 -1.82
C ILE A 151 -10.88 -7.58 -2.89
N LEU A 152 -10.68 -6.32 -2.51
CA LEU A 152 -10.71 -5.22 -3.47
C LEU A 152 -9.55 -5.29 -4.47
N ALA A 153 -8.34 -5.63 -3.99
CA ALA A 153 -7.16 -5.79 -4.85
C ALA A 153 -7.38 -6.87 -5.91
N LEU A 154 -8.06 -7.96 -5.56
CA LEU A 154 -8.38 -9.06 -6.48
C LEU A 154 -9.18 -8.59 -7.70
N SER A 155 -10.02 -7.53 -7.58
CA SER A 155 -10.82 -7.01 -8.70
C SER A 155 -9.96 -6.50 -9.86
N ARG A 156 -8.73 -6.04 -9.58
CA ARG A 156 -7.80 -5.58 -10.63
C ARG A 156 -7.39 -6.70 -11.58
N LEU A 157 -7.45 -7.95 -11.11
CA LEU A 157 -7.11 -9.13 -11.91
C LEU A 157 -8.20 -9.54 -12.92
N LEU A 158 -9.43 -9.02 -12.78
CA LEU A 158 -10.54 -9.31 -13.68
C LEU A 158 -10.29 -8.88 -15.14
N ASN A 159 -9.33 -7.97 -15.36
CA ASN A 159 -8.94 -7.49 -16.68
C ASN A 159 -7.52 -7.96 -17.10
N THR A 160 -7.04 -9.05 -16.50
CA THR A 160 -5.71 -9.62 -16.80
C THR A 160 -5.82 -11.08 -17.26
N SER A 161 -4.67 -11.69 -17.60
CA SER A 161 -4.58 -13.12 -17.88
C SER A 161 -4.98 -14.01 -16.69
N LEU A 162 -5.01 -13.47 -15.47
CA LEU A 162 -5.38 -14.17 -14.25
C LEU A 162 -6.87 -14.05 -13.89
N LYS A 163 -7.69 -13.52 -14.79
CA LYS A 163 -9.13 -13.34 -14.61
C LYS A 163 -9.82 -14.61 -14.09
N GLN A 164 -9.55 -15.75 -14.69
CA GLN A 164 -10.21 -17.00 -14.31
C GLN A 164 -9.91 -17.39 -12.87
N GLN A 165 -8.65 -17.24 -12.45
CA GLN A 165 -8.26 -17.50 -11.05
C GLN A 165 -8.93 -16.53 -10.08
N ALA A 166 -9.05 -15.25 -10.45
CA ALA A 166 -9.76 -14.27 -9.64
C ALA A 166 -11.25 -14.61 -9.50
N LEU A 167 -11.92 -15.04 -10.57
CA LEU A 167 -13.32 -15.45 -10.56
C LEU A 167 -13.58 -16.66 -9.68
N GLU A 168 -12.71 -17.64 -9.67
CA GLU A 168 -12.80 -18.82 -8.79
C GLU A 168 -12.74 -18.40 -7.30
N ILE A 169 -11.85 -17.46 -6.96
CA ILE A 169 -11.76 -16.93 -5.60
C ILE A 169 -13.04 -16.12 -5.27
N PHE A 170 -13.50 -15.26 -6.18
CA PHE A 170 -14.74 -14.49 -5.97
C PHE A 170 -15.95 -15.38 -5.80
N SER A 171 -16.07 -16.50 -6.53
CA SER A 171 -17.13 -17.48 -6.35
C SER A 171 -17.17 -18.06 -4.93
N THR A 172 -16.01 -18.35 -4.37
CA THR A 172 -15.88 -18.80 -2.97
C THR A 172 -16.26 -17.71 -1.98
N LEU A 173 -15.78 -16.47 -2.21
CA LEU A 173 -16.05 -15.32 -1.34
C LEU A 173 -17.53 -14.88 -1.38
N ALA A 174 -18.21 -15.05 -2.51
CA ALA A 174 -19.65 -14.76 -2.68
C ALA A 174 -20.55 -15.63 -1.81
N THR A 175 -20.05 -16.78 -1.35
CA THR A 175 -20.76 -17.72 -0.47
C THR A 175 -20.19 -17.79 0.95
N ASP A 176 -19.27 -16.86 1.31
CA ASP A 176 -18.68 -16.81 2.65
C ASP A 176 -19.77 -16.64 3.71
N LYS A 177 -19.63 -17.36 4.85
CA LYS A 177 -20.58 -17.27 5.98
C LYS A 177 -20.72 -15.86 6.56
N TYR A 178 -19.70 -15.04 6.44
CA TYR A 178 -19.65 -13.68 6.99
C TYR A 178 -20.13 -12.66 5.96
N TRP A 179 -21.26 -12.02 6.22
CA TRP A 179 -21.90 -11.08 5.31
C TRP A 179 -20.98 -9.93 4.83
N ARG A 180 -20.03 -9.46 5.67
CA ARG A 180 -19.09 -8.41 5.26
C ARG A 180 -18.13 -8.87 4.15
N THR A 181 -17.72 -10.15 4.16
CA THR A 181 -16.95 -10.73 3.06
C THR A 181 -17.76 -10.72 1.77
N ARG A 182 -19.04 -11.19 1.82
CA ARG A 182 -19.94 -11.18 0.66
C ARG A 182 -20.22 -9.75 0.17
N TRP A 183 -20.44 -8.82 1.10
CA TRP A 183 -20.62 -7.39 0.78
C TRP A 183 -19.39 -6.80 0.08
N ARG A 184 -18.19 -7.03 0.60
CA ARG A 184 -16.94 -6.53 -0.01
C ARG A 184 -16.70 -7.18 -1.37
N THR A 185 -17.08 -8.46 -1.52
CA THR A 185 -17.07 -9.19 -2.80
C THR A 185 -17.99 -8.53 -3.82
N ALA A 186 -19.23 -8.20 -3.44
CA ALA A 186 -20.14 -7.48 -4.31
C ALA A 186 -19.54 -6.16 -4.82
N ILE A 187 -18.99 -5.34 -3.91
CA ILE A 187 -18.31 -4.09 -4.28
C ILE A 187 -17.15 -4.36 -5.25
N ALA A 188 -16.29 -5.34 -4.99
CA ALA A 188 -15.15 -5.66 -5.83
C ALA A 188 -15.58 -6.09 -7.24
N LEU A 189 -16.66 -6.83 -7.38
CA LEU A 189 -17.20 -7.30 -8.65
C LEU A 189 -17.79 -6.18 -9.50
N THR A 190 -18.23 -5.06 -8.94
CA THR A 190 -18.74 -3.92 -9.72
C THR A 190 -17.68 -3.29 -10.65
N ALA A 191 -16.40 -3.61 -10.45
CA ALA A 191 -15.30 -3.12 -11.29
C ALA A 191 -15.26 -3.75 -12.71
N SER A 192 -16.12 -4.74 -13.02
CA SER A 192 -16.13 -5.43 -14.32
C SER A 192 -17.53 -5.71 -14.83
N GLN A 193 -17.70 -5.61 -16.14
CA GLN A 193 -18.95 -5.96 -16.84
C GLN A 193 -18.91 -7.36 -17.49
N ASP A 194 -17.95 -8.17 -17.11
CA ASP A 194 -17.82 -9.53 -17.62
C ASP A 194 -19.07 -10.37 -17.32
N ARG A 195 -19.42 -11.30 -18.22
CA ARG A 195 -20.60 -12.16 -18.07
C ARG A 195 -20.59 -12.95 -16.74
N GLN A 196 -19.46 -13.58 -16.41
CA GLN A 196 -19.33 -14.39 -15.21
C GLN A 196 -19.41 -13.52 -13.93
N VAL A 197 -18.91 -12.27 -13.99
CA VAL A 197 -19.08 -11.29 -12.91
C VAL A 197 -20.54 -10.94 -12.71
N ARG A 198 -21.30 -10.71 -13.80
CA ARG A 198 -22.75 -10.44 -13.71
C ARG A 198 -23.54 -11.62 -13.13
N GLU A 199 -23.15 -12.84 -13.45
CA GLU A 199 -23.75 -14.04 -12.87
C GLU A 199 -23.54 -14.10 -11.35
N LEU A 200 -22.32 -13.81 -10.84
CA LEU A 200 -22.03 -13.71 -9.41
C LEU A 200 -22.76 -12.54 -8.74
N LEU A 201 -22.84 -11.38 -9.37
CA LEU A 201 -23.61 -10.24 -8.85
C LEU A 201 -25.11 -10.57 -8.78
N SER A 202 -25.67 -11.24 -9.79
CA SER A 202 -27.07 -11.68 -9.77
C SER A 202 -27.37 -12.64 -8.62
N GLN A 203 -26.41 -13.50 -8.25
CA GLN A 203 -26.52 -14.34 -7.07
C GLN A 203 -26.50 -13.52 -5.78
N LEU A 204 -25.59 -12.54 -5.66
CA LEU A 204 -25.46 -11.67 -4.48
C LEU A 204 -26.65 -10.69 -4.33
N GLN A 205 -27.40 -10.40 -5.39
CA GLN A 205 -28.66 -9.65 -5.35
C GLN A 205 -29.79 -10.43 -4.62
N GLN A 206 -29.62 -11.73 -4.41
CA GLN A 206 -30.55 -12.57 -3.66
C GLN A 206 -30.03 -12.90 -2.23
N ASP A 207 -28.99 -12.17 -1.76
CA ASP A 207 -28.40 -12.38 -0.44
C ASP A 207 -29.39 -12.09 0.69
N ASP A 208 -29.24 -12.77 1.81
CA ASP A 208 -30.04 -12.57 3.02
C ASP A 208 -29.74 -11.23 3.74
N HIS A 209 -28.59 -10.62 3.45
CA HIS A 209 -28.17 -9.38 4.07
C HIS A 209 -28.32 -8.17 3.15
N TYR A 210 -29.15 -7.20 3.55
CA TYR A 210 -29.54 -6.04 2.75
C TYR A 210 -28.36 -5.22 2.18
N ARG A 211 -27.21 -5.10 2.92
CA ARG A 211 -26.03 -4.39 2.44
C ARG A 211 -25.35 -5.11 1.27
N VAL A 212 -25.40 -6.44 1.26
CA VAL A 212 -24.85 -7.23 0.15
C VAL A 212 -25.71 -6.99 -1.09
N VAL A 213 -27.04 -7.07 -0.94
CA VAL A 213 -28.01 -6.81 -2.02
C VAL A 213 -27.78 -5.39 -2.58
N ALA A 214 -27.72 -4.38 -1.71
CA ALA A 214 -27.50 -3.00 -2.14
C ALA A 214 -26.21 -2.85 -2.96
N ALA A 215 -25.08 -3.37 -2.48
CA ALA A 215 -23.81 -3.31 -3.19
C ALA A 215 -23.85 -4.04 -4.55
N ALA A 216 -24.53 -5.17 -4.63
CA ALA A 216 -24.67 -5.92 -5.87
C ALA A 216 -25.59 -5.22 -6.91
N LEU A 217 -26.51 -4.34 -6.45
CA LEU A 217 -27.37 -3.53 -7.33
C LEU A 217 -26.69 -2.25 -7.83
N GLU A 218 -25.64 -1.76 -7.15
CA GLU A 218 -24.84 -0.57 -7.56
C GLU A 218 -23.92 -0.83 -8.77
N SER A 219 -23.95 -2.04 -9.32
CA SER A 219 -23.17 -2.38 -10.51
C SER A 219 -23.49 -1.43 -11.66
N PRO A 220 -22.49 -0.85 -12.36
CA PRO A 220 -22.71 0.02 -13.50
C PRO A 220 -23.50 -0.76 -14.57
N LYS A 221 -24.56 -0.12 -15.10
CA LYS A 221 -25.43 -0.65 -16.14
C LYS A 221 -24.70 -0.81 -17.47
#